data_1900059b5d97c1e9f9f60709a9eb1d0f
#
_entry.id   1900059b5d97c1e9f9f60709a9eb1d0f
#
_cell.length_a   1.000
_cell.length_b   1.000
_cell.length_c   1.000
_cell.angle_alpha   90.00
_cell.angle_beta   90.00
_cell.angle_gamma   90.00
#
_symmetry.space_group_name_H-M   'P 1'
#
loop_
_entity.id
_entity.type
_entity.pdbx_description
1 polymer ?
#
loop_
_entity_poly.entity_id
_entity_poly.type
_entity_poly.pdbx_seq_one_letter_code
_entity_poly.pdbx_strand_id
1 'polypeptide(L)'
;MKKRRKNTKKSLKIRVKNALKKREHIKAYRPSLPVAQSWFRTLNRGLFSGRLTEPHIHIGRLMGDWGRCCANWDNRKTRRGTYDQRVIPYGKAPIDYAIELHSKFPSWKDFIETLAHEMVHLYQMQVMEDPYSNHNENFYSFKSRFKTHGLTLYR
;
A
#
# COMPACT_ATOMS: atom_id res chain seq x y z
N MET A 1 -36.76 -6.77 7.39
CA MET A 1 -35.69 -7.35 6.53
C MET A 1 -34.62 -6.30 6.29
N LYS A 2 -33.45 -6.46 6.87
CA LYS A 2 -32.32 -5.56 6.62
C LYS A 2 -31.78 -5.87 5.22
N LYS A 3 -31.93 -4.94 4.27
CA LYS A 3 -31.29 -5.02 2.96
C LYS A 3 -29.77 -5.13 3.15
N ARG A 4 -29.21 -6.28 2.85
CA ARG A 4 -27.78 -6.47 2.76
C ARG A 4 -27.26 -5.45 1.73
N ARG A 5 -26.52 -4.45 2.19
CA ARG A 5 -25.87 -3.48 1.31
C ARG A 5 -24.96 -4.23 0.36
N LYS A 6 -25.32 -4.32 -0.91
CA LYS A 6 -24.41 -4.72 -1.99
C LYS A 6 -23.32 -3.66 -2.05
N ASN A 7 -22.22 -3.96 -1.39
CA ASN A 7 -21.23 -2.94 -1.16
C ASN A 7 -19.88 -3.50 -1.54
N THR A 8 -19.17 -2.86 -2.47
CA THR A 8 -17.75 -2.75 -2.20
C THR A 8 -17.00 -2.02 -3.31
N LYS A 9 -17.14 -2.35 -4.58
CA LYS A 9 -16.38 -1.70 -5.67
C LYS A 9 -16.84 -0.27 -5.96
N LYS A 10 -18.15 -0.04 -5.96
CA LYS A 10 -18.73 1.32 -6.12
C LYS A 10 -18.42 2.22 -4.92
N SER A 11 -18.28 1.65 -3.73
CA SER A 11 -17.98 2.35 -2.50
C SER A 11 -16.60 3.00 -2.49
N LEU A 12 -15.55 2.33 -2.94
CA LEU A 12 -14.20 2.90 -2.99
C LEU A 12 -14.13 4.07 -3.96
N LYS A 13 -14.63 3.92 -5.19
CA LYS A 13 -14.66 5.01 -6.18
C LYS A 13 -15.37 6.25 -5.65
N ILE A 14 -16.51 6.07 -5.00
CA ILE A 14 -17.30 7.17 -4.41
C ILE A 14 -16.53 7.79 -3.25
N ARG A 15 -15.94 7.01 -2.37
CA ARG A 15 -15.16 7.51 -1.23
C ARG A 15 -13.95 8.31 -1.67
N VAL A 16 -13.22 7.83 -2.67
CA VAL A 16 -12.07 8.54 -3.26
C VAL A 16 -12.53 9.85 -3.89
N LYS A 17 -13.59 9.83 -4.70
CA LYS A 17 -14.15 11.02 -5.32
C LYS A 17 -14.59 12.07 -4.31
N ASN A 18 -15.29 11.65 -3.27
CA ASN A 18 -15.78 12.56 -2.22
C ASN A 18 -14.62 13.14 -1.39
N ALA A 19 -13.62 12.33 -1.09
CA ALA A 19 -12.43 12.76 -0.37
C ALA A 19 -11.59 13.75 -1.19
N LEU A 20 -11.45 13.53 -2.49
CA LEU A 20 -10.82 14.47 -3.42
C LEU A 20 -11.54 15.81 -3.43
N LYS A 21 -12.87 15.81 -3.59
CA LYS A 21 -13.69 17.04 -3.57
C LYS A 21 -13.50 17.84 -2.31
N LYS A 22 -13.48 17.19 -1.16
CA LYS A 22 -13.29 17.86 0.14
C LYS A 22 -11.92 18.53 0.27
N ARG A 23 -10.90 18.02 -0.42
CA ARG A 23 -9.50 18.37 -0.17
C ARG A 23 -8.78 18.96 -1.38
N GLU A 24 -9.46 19.18 -2.50
CA GLU A 24 -8.85 19.71 -3.73
C GLU A 24 -8.20 21.08 -3.56
N HIS A 25 -8.69 21.88 -2.61
CA HIS A 25 -8.15 23.22 -2.29
C HIS A 25 -6.99 23.17 -1.29
N ILE A 26 -6.68 22.02 -0.71
CA ILE A 26 -5.58 21.85 0.25
C ILE A 26 -4.29 21.65 -0.52
N LYS A 27 -3.36 22.61 -0.42
CA LYS A 27 -2.06 22.57 -1.11
C LYS A 27 -1.01 21.69 -0.44
N ALA A 28 -1.26 21.22 0.77
CA ALA A 28 -0.38 20.32 1.49
C ALA A 28 -1.23 19.43 2.39
N TYR A 29 -0.91 18.15 2.40
CA TYR A 29 -1.64 17.18 3.21
C TYR A 29 -0.68 16.47 4.17
N ARG A 30 -1.05 16.46 5.44
CA ARG A 30 -0.31 15.75 6.50
C ARG A 30 -1.17 14.60 7.03
N PRO A 31 -0.90 13.35 6.61
CA PRO A 31 -1.66 12.23 7.11
C PRO A 31 -1.34 11.97 8.59
N SER A 32 -2.37 11.57 9.35
CA SER A 32 -2.18 10.97 10.66
C SER A 32 -2.10 9.44 10.54
N LEU A 33 -1.54 8.79 11.55
CA LEU A 33 -1.48 7.33 11.56
C LEU A 33 -2.87 6.68 11.52
N PRO A 34 -3.87 7.10 12.31
CA PRO A 34 -5.21 6.54 12.22
C PRO A 34 -5.85 6.70 10.84
N VAL A 35 -5.63 7.84 10.18
CA VAL A 35 -6.13 8.08 8.82
C VAL A 35 -5.48 7.15 7.82
N ALA A 36 -4.16 6.98 7.88
CA ALA A 36 -3.43 6.06 7.01
C ALA A 36 -3.88 4.60 7.21
N GLN A 37 -4.06 4.16 8.45
CA GLN A 37 -4.56 2.83 8.76
C GLN A 37 -5.99 2.61 8.23
N SER A 38 -6.87 3.58 8.39
CA SER A 38 -8.24 3.54 7.89
C SER A 38 -8.29 3.43 6.37
N TRP A 39 -7.50 4.23 5.67
CA TRP A 39 -7.40 4.16 4.22
C TRP A 39 -6.74 2.88 3.73
N PHE A 40 -5.75 2.35 4.45
CA PHE A 40 -5.19 1.03 4.15
C PHE A 40 -6.30 -0.02 4.10
N ARG A 41 -7.14 -0.10 5.11
CA ARG A 41 -8.25 -1.07 5.17
C ARG A 41 -9.27 -0.87 4.06
N THR A 42 -9.60 0.36 3.75
CA THR A 42 -10.53 0.71 2.66
C THR A 42 -9.96 0.34 1.29
N LEU A 43 -8.71 0.66 1.04
CA LEU A 43 -8.01 0.31 -0.21
C LEU A 43 -7.79 -1.20 -0.34
N ASN A 44 -7.47 -1.87 0.76
CA ASN A 44 -7.30 -3.33 0.77
C ASN A 44 -8.59 -4.03 0.32
N ARG A 45 -9.73 -3.63 0.84
CA ARG A 45 -11.02 -4.19 0.40
C ARG A 45 -11.35 -3.86 -1.06
N GLY A 46 -11.07 -2.64 -1.49
CA GLY A 46 -11.47 -2.17 -2.82
C GLY A 46 -10.52 -2.57 -3.95
N LEU A 47 -9.22 -2.60 -3.70
CA LEU A 47 -8.19 -2.88 -4.72
C LEU A 47 -7.62 -4.29 -4.64
N PHE A 48 -7.56 -4.88 -3.46
CA PHE A 48 -6.85 -6.15 -3.20
C PHE A 48 -7.77 -7.26 -2.67
N SER A 49 -9.06 -7.06 -2.73
CA SER A 49 -10.07 -8.03 -2.25
C SER A 49 -9.87 -8.48 -0.81
N GLY A 50 -9.31 -7.61 0.03
CA GLY A 50 -9.02 -7.89 1.43
C GLY A 50 -7.87 -8.86 1.67
N ARG A 51 -7.07 -9.16 0.66
CA ARG A 51 -6.03 -10.19 0.73
C ARG A 51 -4.75 -9.77 1.46
N LEU A 52 -4.55 -8.48 1.69
CA LEU A 52 -3.37 -7.99 2.41
C LEU A 52 -3.56 -8.13 3.92
N THR A 53 -2.50 -8.56 4.59
CA THR A 53 -2.38 -8.44 6.04
C THR A 53 -1.84 -7.05 6.36
N GLU A 54 -2.46 -6.36 7.31
CA GLU A 54 -2.07 -5.00 7.69
C GLU A 54 -0.64 -4.98 8.23
N PRO A 55 0.27 -4.19 7.59
CA PRO A 55 1.64 -4.05 8.03
C PRO A 55 1.75 -3.00 9.13
N HIS A 56 2.93 -2.85 9.71
CA HIS A 56 3.26 -1.64 10.46
C HIS A 56 3.24 -0.44 9.50
N ILE A 57 2.58 0.64 9.90
CA ILE A 57 2.57 1.90 9.14
C ILE A 57 3.32 2.95 9.96
N HIS A 58 4.34 3.54 9.35
CA HIS A 58 5.13 4.61 9.93
C HIS A 58 4.99 5.88 9.10
N ILE A 59 4.77 7.00 9.78
CA ILE A 59 4.70 8.31 9.16
C ILE A 59 5.84 9.16 9.70
N GLY A 60 6.67 9.66 8.80
CA GLY A 60 7.82 10.47 9.18
C GLY A 60 8.49 11.11 7.98
N ARG A 61 9.57 11.83 8.24
CA ARG A 61 10.36 12.44 7.17
C ARG A 61 11.16 11.35 6.44
N LEU A 62 10.92 11.20 5.15
CA LEU A 62 11.69 10.32 4.28
C LEU A 62 12.64 11.15 3.40
N MET A 63 13.83 10.60 3.15
CA MET A 63 14.83 11.22 2.27
C MET A 63 14.70 10.59 0.87
N GLY A 64 14.31 11.40 -0.12
CA GLY A 64 14.25 11.00 -1.51
C GLY A 64 13.01 10.20 -1.96
N ASP A 65 12.17 9.77 -1.03
CA ASP A 65 10.96 8.99 -1.32
C ASP A 65 9.73 9.58 -0.65
N TRP A 66 8.57 9.36 -1.25
CA TRP A 66 7.27 9.66 -0.66
C TRP A 66 6.72 8.50 0.19
N GLY A 67 7.12 7.29 -0.14
CA GLY A 67 6.75 6.08 0.57
C GLY A 67 7.72 4.94 0.31
N ARG A 68 7.67 3.92 1.17
CA ARG A 68 8.44 2.68 1.05
C ARG A 68 7.63 1.51 1.57
N CYS A 69 7.83 0.35 0.97
CA CYS A 69 7.36 -0.91 1.49
C CYS A 69 8.55 -1.80 1.83
N CYS A 70 8.62 -2.26 3.07
CA CYS A 70 9.75 -3.01 3.60
C CYS A 70 9.31 -4.35 4.14
N ALA A 71 10.17 -5.36 3.98
CA ALA A 71 10.07 -6.64 4.65
C ALA A 71 11.30 -6.83 5.54
N ASN A 72 11.09 -7.20 6.79
CA ASN A 72 12.14 -7.41 7.77
C ASN A 72 12.03 -8.81 8.39
N TRP A 73 13.15 -9.46 8.59
CA TRP A 73 13.23 -10.77 9.22
C TRP A 73 14.56 -10.95 9.97
N ASP A 74 14.63 -11.96 10.83
CA ASP A 74 15.85 -12.29 11.53
C ASP A 74 16.81 -13.06 10.61
N ASN A 75 17.83 -12.39 10.11
CA ASN A 75 18.84 -12.96 9.22
C ASN A 75 19.66 -14.11 9.84
N ARG A 76 19.75 -14.17 11.19
CA ARG A 76 20.51 -15.20 11.87
C ARG A 76 19.91 -16.59 11.68
N LYS A 77 18.59 -16.67 11.50
CA LYS A 77 17.88 -17.94 11.29
C LYS A 77 17.86 -18.42 9.85
N THR A 78 18.19 -17.54 8.89
CA THR A 78 18.07 -17.81 7.46
C THR A 78 19.41 -17.90 6.74
N ARG A 79 20.53 -17.59 7.43
CA ARG A 79 21.87 -17.64 6.84
C ARG A 79 22.33 -19.06 6.59
N ARG A 80 22.31 -19.47 5.33
CA ARG A 80 23.20 -20.50 4.78
C ARG A 80 23.88 -19.92 3.54
N GLY A 81 25.08 -19.35 3.75
CA GLY A 81 26.14 -19.27 2.76
C GLY A 81 25.97 -18.39 1.53
N THR A 82 24.90 -17.65 1.32
CA THR A 82 24.77 -16.72 0.21
C THR A 82 24.19 -15.38 0.64
N TYR A 83 24.92 -14.35 0.27
CA TYR A 83 24.70 -12.96 0.65
C TYR A 83 23.62 -12.23 -0.15
N ASP A 84 22.50 -12.83 -0.45
CA ASP A 84 21.43 -12.00 -0.95
C ASP A 84 20.50 -11.59 0.21
N GLN A 85 20.83 -10.45 0.83
CA GLN A 85 20.00 -9.81 1.86
C GLN A 85 18.61 -9.39 1.35
N ARG A 86 18.33 -9.56 0.05
CA ARG A 86 17.10 -9.17 -0.60
C ARG A 86 16.12 -10.32 -0.74
N VAL A 87 16.54 -11.55 -0.51
CA VAL A 87 15.66 -12.71 -0.65
C VAL A 87 14.83 -12.88 0.62
N ILE A 88 13.54 -12.66 0.50
CA ILE A 88 12.60 -12.84 1.59
C ILE A 88 12.48 -14.33 1.93
N PRO A 89 12.69 -14.73 3.19
CA PRO A 89 12.72 -16.14 3.57
C PRO A 89 11.33 -16.74 3.76
N TYR A 90 10.53 -16.79 2.72
CA TYR A 90 9.19 -17.34 2.78
C TYR A 90 9.18 -18.78 3.35
N GLY A 91 8.34 -18.99 4.37
CA GLY A 91 8.20 -20.28 5.02
C GLY A 91 9.39 -20.72 5.90
N LYS A 92 10.44 -19.91 6.02
CA LYS A 92 11.64 -20.24 6.81
C LYS A 92 11.81 -19.40 8.07
N ALA A 93 11.28 -18.19 8.08
CA ALA A 93 11.29 -17.29 9.23
C ALA A 93 10.05 -16.40 9.23
N PRO A 94 9.65 -15.86 10.39
CA PRO A 94 8.63 -14.81 10.45
C PRO A 94 9.10 -13.56 9.72
N ILE A 95 8.21 -12.95 8.95
CA ILE A 95 8.47 -11.75 8.18
C ILE A 95 7.58 -10.63 8.70
N ASP A 96 8.18 -9.52 9.10
CA ASP A 96 7.48 -8.30 9.48
C ASP A 96 7.48 -7.33 8.30
N TYR A 97 6.29 -6.88 7.92
CA TYR A 97 6.12 -5.91 6.84
C TYR A 97 5.86 -4.53 7.39
N ALA A 98 6.37 -3.52 6.72
CA ALA A 98 6.13 -2.13 7.06
C ALA A 98 5.90 -1.29 5.80
N ILE A 99 4.99 -0.32 5.90
CA ILE A 99 4.85 0.77 4.94
C ILE A 99 5.26 2.05 5.65
N GLU A 100 6.22 2.75 5.08
CA GLU A 100 6.64 4.07 5.52
C GLU A 100 6.08 5.13 4.57
N LEU A 101 5.48 6.16 5.12
CA LEU A 101 4.89 7.27 4.39
C LEU A 101 5.51 8.59 4.83
N HIS A 102 5.74 9.49 3.89
CA HIS A 102 6.21 10.83 4.21
C HIS A 102 5.17 11.56 5.07
N SER A 103 5.65 12.40 5.97
CA SER A 103 4.80 13.17 6.89
C SER A 103 4.00 14.29 6.22
N LYS A 104 4.40 14.70 5.01
CA LYS A 104 3.75 15.77 4.26
C LYS A 104 3.76 15.46 2.77
N PHE A 105 2.60 15.50 2.15
CA PHE A 105 2.40 15.31 0.71
C PHE A 105 1.96 16.62 0.04
N PRO A 106 2.27 16.83 -1.25
CA PRO A 106 1.79 17.99 -2.00
C PRO A 106 0.27 18.10 -2.04
N SER A 107 -0.43 16.96 -2.05
CA SER A 107 -1.89 16.89 -2.06
C SER A 107 -2.38 15.63 -1.36
N TRP A 108 -3.67 15.58 -1.04
CA TRP A 108 -4.32 14.37 -0.54
C TRP A 108 -4.26 13.24 -1.58
N LYS A 109 -4.39 13.57 -2.85
CA LYS A 109 -4.31 12.60 -3.95
C LYS A 109 -2.94 11.94 -3.99
N ASP A 110 -1.87 12.70 -3.83
CA ASP A 110 -0.50 12.15 -3.76
C ASP A 110 -0.33 11.19 -2.58
N PHE A 111 -0.90 11.53 -1.42
CA PHE A 111 -0.90 10.64 -0.26
C PHE A 111 -1.57 9.31 -0.55
N ILE A 112 -2.81 9.34 -1.07
CA ILE A 112 -3.59 8.11 -1.27
C ILE A 112 -3.00 7.25 -2.39
N GLU A 113 -2.49 7.87 -3.46
CA GLU A 113 -1.84 7.15 -4.55
C GLU A 113 -0.51 6.55 -4.14
N THR A 114 0.25 7.22 -3.27
CA THR A 114 1.48 6.67 -2.70
C THR A 114 1.19 5.48 -1.78
N LEU A 115 0.21 5.60 -0.89
CA LEU A 115 -0.20 4.49 -0.04
C LEU A 115 -0.62 3.28 -0.87
N ALA A 116 -1.46 3.48 -1.87
CA ALA A 116 -1.90 2.41 -2.76
C ALA A 116 -0.76 1.79 -3.58
N HIS A 117 0.20 2.60 -4.01
CA HIS A 117 1.42 2.14 -4.69
C HIS A 117 2.24 1.19 -3.80
N GLU A 118 2.50 1.58 -2.56
CA GLU A 118 3.23 0.74 -1.61
C GLU A 118 2.44 -0.54 -1.25
N MET A 119 1.12 -0.47 -1.29
CA MET A 119 0.28 -1.65 -1.10
C MET A 119 0.38 -2.65 -2.27
N VAL A 120 0.67 -2.20 -3.50
CA VAL A 120 0.97 -3.12 -4.61
C VAL A 120 2.27 -3.89 -4.33
N HIS A 121 3.31 -3.22 -3.84
CA HIS A 121 4.54 -3.89 -3.43
C HIS A 121 4.29 -4.88 -2.28
N LEU A 122 3.46 -4.50 -1.33
CA LEU A 122 3.04 -5.40 -0.25
C LEU A 122 2.33 -6.65 -0.79
N TYR A 123 1.45 -6.47 -1.77
CA TYR A 123 0.77 -7.58 -2.44
C TYR A 123 1.76 -8.50 -3.17
N GLN A 124 2.73 -7.94 -3.87
CA GLN A 124 3.78 -8.73 -4.52
C GLN A 124 4.54 -9.58 -3.50
N MET A 125 4.86 -9.03 -2.34
CA MET A 125 5.57 -9.77 -1.29
C MET A 125 4.69 -10.76 -0.53
N GLN A 126 3.52 -10.34 -0.06
CA GLN A 126 2.67 -11.17 0.81
C GLN A 126 1.87 -12.23 0.04
N VAL A 127 1.37 -11.90 -1.13
CA VAL A 127 0.44 -12.75 -1.88
C VAL A 127 1.13 -13.48 -3.02
N MET A 128 1.96 -12.79 -3.78
CA MET A 128 2.65 -13.36 -4.94
C MET A 128 3.99 -14.01 -4.58
N GLU A 129 4.48 -13.79 -3.36
CA GLU A 129 5.79 -14.22 -2.89
C GLU A 129 6.92 -13.83 -3.85
N ASP A 130 6.81 -12.63 -4.45
CA ASP A 130 7.82 -12.01 -5.28
C ASP A 130 8.86 -11.31 -4.36
N PRO A 131 10.07 -11.86 -4.21
CA PRO A 131 11.04 -11.32 -3.27
C PRO A 131 11.61 -9.97 -3.69
N TYR A 132 11.48 -9.62 -4.96
CA TYR A 132 12.05 -8.38 -5.48
C TYR A 132 11.04 -7.23 -5.51
N SER A 133 9.75 -7.52 -5.56
CA SER A 133 8.65 -6.54 -5.60
C SER A 133 8.96 -5.31 -6.47
N ASN A 134 9.47 -5.57 -7.68
CA ASN A 134 9.88 -4.51 -8.62
C ASN A 134 8.69 -3.93 -9.38
N HIS A 135 8.91 -2.81 -10.08
CA HIS A 135 7.97 -2.24 -11.04
C HIS A 135 7.93 -3.06 -12.33
N ASN A 136 7.50 -4.31 -12.25
CA ASN A 136 7.40 -5.29 -13.32
C ASN A 136 5.95 -5.44 -13.83
N GLU A 137 5.69 -6.43 -14.68
CA GLU A 137 4.34 -6.70 -15.19
C GLU A 137 3.31 -6.94 -14.08
N ASN A 138 3.70 -7.67 -13.03
CA ASN A 138 2.82 -7.93 -11.90
C ASN A 138 2.43 -6.63 -11.18
N PHE A 139 3.37 -5.70 -11.02
CA PHE A 139 3.09 -4.38 -10.49
C PHE A 139 2.10 -3.62 -11.37
N TYR A 140 2.39 -3.50 -12.65
CA TYR A 140 1.52 -2.75 -13.58
C TYR A 140 0.19 -3.42 -13.90
N SER A 141 0.02 -4.68 -13.56
CA SER A 141 -1.27 -5.36 -13.69
C SER A 141 -2.39 -4.70 -12.86
N PHE A 142 -2.04 -3.92 -11.85
CA PHE A 142 -2.98 -3.14 -11.03
C PHE A 142 -3.40 -1.81 -11.66
N LYS A 143 -2.77 -1.37 -12.73
CA LYS A 143 -2.99 -0.05 -13.33
C LYS A 143 -4.45 0.20 -13.72
N SER A 144 -5.09 -0.75 -14.38
CA SER A 144 -6.49 -0.62 -14.78
C SER A 144 -7.44 -0.64 -13.58
N ARG A 145 -7.13 -1.44 -12.58
CA ARG A 145 -7.91 -1.50 -11.33
C ARG A 145 -7.85 -0.18 -10.57
N PHE A 146 -6.69 0.44 -10.48
CA PHE A 146 -6.53 1.78 -9.92
C PHE A 146 -7.36 2.81 -10.68
N LYS A 147 -7.25 2.81 -12.01
CA LYS A 147 -8.00 3.73 -12.88
C LYS A 147 -9.52 3.62 -12.68
N THR A 148 -10.04 2.41 -12.51
CA THR A 148 -11.45 2.17 -12.25
C THR A 148 -11.95 2.91 -10.99
N HIS A 149 -11.07 3.11 -10.02
CA HIS A 149 -11.38 3.80 -8.75
C HIS A 149 -10.90 5.25 -8.72
N GLY A 150 -10.51 5.82 -9.84
CA GLY A 150 -10.07 7.21 -9.94
C GLY A 150 -8.66 7.47 -9.42
N LEU A 151 -7.83 6.42 -9.36
CA LEU A 151 -6.44 6.49 -8.92
C LEU A 151 -5.49 6.22 -10.08
N THR A 152 -4.30 6.78 -9.99
CA THR A 152 -3.22 6.54 -10.96
C THR A 152 -2.12 5.72 -10.29
N LEU A 153 -1.68 4.65 -10.94
CA LEU A 153 -0.52 3.89 -10.52
C LEU A 153 0.71 4.45 -11.23
N TYR A 154 1.49 5.22 -10.50
CA TYR A 154 2.77 5.76 -10.96
C TYR A 154 3.91 4.75 -10.73
N ARG A 155 4.99 4.96 -11.48
CA ARG A 155 6.24 4.24 -11.31
C ARG A 155 6.91 4.56 -9.96
#